data_2cfe1b6445d9fc14fa9a1c29b79a201e
#
_entry.id   2cfe1b6445d9fc14fa9a1c29b79a201e
#
_cell.length_a   1.000
_cell.length_b   1.000
_cell.length_c   1.000
_cell.angle_alpha   90.00
_cell.angle_beta   90.00
_cell.angle_gamma   90.00
#
_symmetry.space_group_name_H-M   'P 1'
#
loop_
_entity.id
_entity.type
_entity.pdbx_description
1 polymer ?
#
loop_
_entity_poly.entity_id
_entity_poly.type
_entity_poly.pdbx_seq_one_letter_code
_entity_poly.pdbx_strand_id
1 'polypeptide(L)'
;KAKVGNYTTVTAPVVMPVNTGGYAAQKAPSSYDGTGLSTYLSQGFVYVYAGCRGRSNGTNPDGTAYDGGAPWGVTDLKAAVRYLRCNDSLIPGNKNRIFTFGHSGGDAQSALMGATGDSERYMPYLSSIGALMKDSQGKPLSDAIDGAMCWCPITNLTQADLSYEWMMGQFSSEGTRAYGTWTRSLSR
;
A
#
# COMPACT_ATOMS: atom_id res chain seq x y z
N LYS A 1 11.83 18.79 -24.15
CA LYS A 1 11.15 17.96 -23.14
C LYS A 1 11.12 18.76 -21.83
N ALA A 2 9.98 18.76 -21.13
CA ALA A 2 9.87 19.44 -19.84
C ALA A 2 10.87 18.84 -18.85
N LYS A 3 11.54 19.70 -18.08
CA LYS A 3 12.50 19.32 -17.03
C LYS A 3 12.19 20.09 -15.77
N VAL A 4 12.19 19.41 -14.63
CA VAL A 4 12.07 20.01 -13.30
C VAL A 4 13.24 19.53 -12.46
N GLY A 5 14.07 20.44 -11.98
CA GLY A 5 15.32 20.10 -11.32
C GLY A 5 16.21 19.23 -12.22
N ASN A 6 16.57 18.05 -11.73
CA ASN A 6 17.40 17.08 -12.47
C ASN A 6 16.58 16.06 -13.26
N TYR A 7 15.23 16.12 -13.22
CA TYR A 7 14.38 15.10 -13.78
C TYR A 7 13.66 15.57 -15.04
N THR A 8 13.41 14.62 -15.92
CA THR A 8 12.59 14.77 -17.13
C THR A 8 11.35 13.89 -17.01
N THR A 9 10.42 13.99 -17.97
CA THR A 9 9.24 13.11 -18.02
C THR A 9 9.54 11.62 -18.10
N VAL A 10 10.77 11.22 -18.41
CA VAL A 10 11.19 9.81 -18.47
C VAL A 10 12.08 9.39 -17.30
N THR A 11 12.70 10.34 -16.60
CA THR A 11 13.64 10.02 -15.51
C THR A 11 13.08 10.34 -14.12
N ALA A 12 11.96 11.02 -14.04
CA ALA A 12 11.33 11.41 -12.79
C ALA A 12 10.93 10.19 -11.94
N PRO A 13 11.31 10.12 -10.67
CA PRO A 13 10.81 9.08 -9.78
C PRO A 13 9.29 9.18 -9.61
N VAL A 14 8.65 8.04 -9.43
CA VAL A 14 7.23 7.95 -9.08
C VAL A 14 7.10 7.77 -7.57
N VAL A 15 6.31 8.60 -6.93
CA VAL A 15 6.00 8.51 -5.50
C VAL A 15 4.53 8.21 -5.30
N MET A 16 4.23 7.25 -4.46
CA MET A 16 2.87 6.76 -4.18
C MET A 16 2.61 6.81 -2.68
N PRO A 17 1.77 7.72 -2.19
CA PRO A 17 1.37 7.73 -0.79
C PRO A 17 0.43 6.56 -0.48
N VAL A 18 0.56 6.03 0.71
CA VAL A 18 -0.35 5.04 1.30
C VAL A 18 -0.94 5.62 2.58
N ASN A 19 -2.09 6.28 2.44
CA ASN A 19 -2.76 7.01 3.51
C ASN A 19 -3.87 6.17 4.15
N THR A 20 -3.54 4.98 4.61
CA THR A 20 -4.47 3.99 5.15
C THR A 20 -4.37 3.89 6.67
N GLY A 21 -4.43 5.02 7.37
CA GLY A 21 -4.42 5.06 8.83
C GLY A 21 -5.44 4.09 9.43
N GLY A 22 -5.04 3.27 10.42
CA GLY A 22 -5.88 2.22 10.98
C GLY A 22 -6.31 1.15 9.96
N TYR A 23 -5.58 1.01 8.85
CA TYR A 23 -5.93 0.14 7.71
C TYR A 23 -7.27 0.49 7.04
N ALA A 24 -7.69 1.74 7.10
CA ALA A 24 -8.86 2.20 6.35
C ALA A 24 -8.59 2.14 4.82
N ALA A 25 -9.66 2.15 4.03
CA ALA A 25 -9.52 2.25 2.57
C ALA A 25 -8.96 3.61 2.16
N GLN A 26 -8.14 3.63 1.12
CA GLN A 26 -7.74 4.84 0.43
C GLN A 26 -8.57 4.99 -0.84
N LYS A 27 -9.45 5.98 -0.87
CA LYS A 27 -10.30 6.23 -2.04
C LYS A 27 -9.49 6.92 -3.14
N ALA A 28 -9.52 6.37 -4.33
CA ALA A 28 -8.96 7.06 -5.50
C ALA A 28 -9.70 8.39 -5.74
N PRO A 29 -9.01 9.48 -6.09
CA PRO A 29 -9.64 10.74 -6.41
C PRO A 29 -10.48 10.61 -7.70
N SER A 30 -11.62 11.29 -7.75
CA SER A 30 -12.48 11.31 -8.94
C SER A 30 -12.01 12.32 -10.00
N SER A 31 -11.12 13.24 -9.61
CA SER A 31 -10.55 14.27 -10.49
C SER A 31 -9.15 14.63 -10.03
N TYR A 32 -8.39 15.28 -10.92
CA TYR A 32 -7.09 15.80 -10.53
C TYR A 32 -7.25 16.93 -9.51
N ASP A 33 -6.53 16.79 -8.40
CA ASP A 33 -6.37 17.84 -7.40
C ASP A 33 -4.88 17.99 -7.08
N GLY A 34 -4.33 19.17 -7.38
CA GLY A 34 -2.94 19.53 -7.14
C GLY A 34 -2.68 20.08 -5.73
N THR A 35 -3.71 20.20 -4.89
CA THR A 35 -3.59 20.76 -3.56
C THR A 35 -2.61 19.94 -2.70
N GLY A 36 -1.64 20.63 -2.09
CA GLY A 36 -0.62 19.98 -1.26
C GLY A 36 0.47 19.22 -2.02
N LEU A 37 0.40 19.13 -3.34
CA LEU A 37 1.38 18.38 -4.14
C LEU A 37 2.62 19.20 -4.54
N SER A 38 2.63 20.52 -4.30
CA SER A 38 3.71 21.42 -4.73
C SER A 38 5.10 20.95 -4.27
N THR A 39 5.21 20.42 -3.07
CA THR A 39 6.48 19.89 -2.53
C THR A 39 7.05 18.75 -3.39
N TYR A 40 6.22 17.84 -3.88
CA TYR A 40 6.64 16.72 -4.72
C TYR A 40 6.89 17.18 -6.17
N LEU A 41 5.98 17.96 -6.72
CA LEU A 41 6.04 18.40 -8.11
C LEU A 41 7.20 19.37 -8.34
N SER A 42 7.51 20.25 -7.39
CA SER A 42 8.66 21.17 -7.48
C SER A 42 10.00 20.45 -7.45
N GLN A 43 10.08 19.28 -6.85
CA GLN A 43 11.24 18.39 -6.90
C GLN A 43 11.33 17.57 -8.20
N GLY A 44 10.32 17.64 -9.04
CA GLY A 44 10.25 16.90 -10.30
C GLY A 44 9.80 15.45 -10.15
N PHE A 45 9.11 15.10 -9.08
CA PHE A 45 8.54 13.75 -8.89
C PHE A 45 7.19 13.64 -9.61
N VAL A 46 6.85 12.43 -10.03
CA VAL A 46 5.51 12.07 -10.46
C VAL A 46 4.76 11.51 -9.26
N TYR A 47 3.66 12.17 -8.90
CA TYR A 47 2.84 11.77 -7.75
C TYR A 47 1.65 10.96 -8.22
N VAL A 48 1.52 9.73 -7.74
CA VAL A 48 0.43 8.81 -8.08
C VAL A 48 -0.35 8.46 -6.84
N TYR A 49 -1.63 8.82 -6.82
CA TYR A 49 -2.54 8.50 -5.73
C TYR A 49 -3.44 7.33 -6.16
N ALA A 50 -3.05 6.11 -5.78
CA ALA A 50 -3.80 4.90 -6.09
C ALA A 50 -4.86 4.61 -5.03
N GLY A 51 -6.06 4.22 -5.43
CA GLY A 51 -7.05 3.68 -4.50
C GLY A 51 -6.64 2.30 -4.01
N CYS A 52 -6.97 1.98 -2.77
CA CYS A 52 -6.83 0.62 -2.26
C CYS A 52 -7.87 0.32 -1.19
N ARG A 53 -8.22 -0.95 -1.09
CA ARG A 53 -9.16 -1.46 -0.09
C ARG A 53 -8.57 -1.42 1.31
N GLY A 54 -9.44 -1.28 2.30
CA GLY A 54 -9.07 -1.31 3.71
C GLY A 54 -9.67 -2.51 4.44
N ARG A 55 -9.52 -2.53 5.76
CA ARG A 55 -10.03 -3.61 6.63
C ARG A 55 -11.55 -3.73 6.67
N SER A 56 -12.25 -2.64 6.37
CA SER A 56 -13.72 -2.59 6.36
C SER A 56 -14.17 -1.70 5.22
N ASN A 57 -14.54 -2.29 4.11
CA ASN A 57 -14.90 -1.58 2.90
C ASN A 57 -16.31 -1.88 2.49
N GLY A 58 -17.24 -1.12 2.95
CA GLY A 58 -18.53 -0.98 2.31
C GLY A 58 -19.20 -2.29 1.86
N THR A 59 -19.94 -2.18 0.78
CA THR A 59 -20.78 -3.25 0.22
C THR A 59 -20.39 -3.51 -1.24
N ASN A 60 -20.39 -4.75 -1.65
CA ASN A 60 -20.29 -5.13 -3.05
C ASN A 60 -21.49 -4.60 -3.86
N PRO A 61 -21.39 -4.50 -5.19
CA PRO A 61 -22.52 -4.09 -6.04
C PRO A 61 -23.77 -4.98 -5.90
N ASP A 62 -23.60 -6.24 -5.48
CA ASP A 62 -24.68 -7.20 -5.21
C ASP A 62 -25.29 -7.06 -3.81
N GLY A 63 -24.85 -6.10 -3.01
CA GLY A 63 -25.32 -5.86 -1.66
C GLY A 63 -24.66 -6.70 -0.57
N THR A 64 -23.76 -7.60 -0.91
CA THR A 64 -22.99 -8.39 0.06
C THR A 64 -21.92 -7.55 0.75
N ALA A 65 -21.54 -7.90 1.98
CA ALA A 65 -20.43 -7.26 2.66
C ALA A 65 -19.15 -7.44 1.84
N TYR A 66 -18.46 -6.32 1.60
CA TYR A 66 -17.20 -6.37 0.88
C TYR A 66 -16.13 -6.96 1.79
N ASP A 67 -15.48 -8.02 1.33
CA ASP A 67 -14.39 -8.65 2.05
C ASP A 67 -13.11 -7.83 1.88
N GLY A 68 -12.99 -6.79 2.70
CA GLY A 68 -11.77 -6.01 2.85
C GLY A 68 -10.74 -6.79 3.68
N GLY A 69 -9.77 -6.09 4.23
CA GLY A 69 -8.74 -6.71 5.05
C GLY A 69 -7.55 -7.23 4.24
N ALA A 70 -6.72 -8.01 4.91
CA ALA A 70 -5.52 -8.56 4.28
C ALA A 70 -5.89 -9.74 3.34
N PRO A 71 -5.24 -9.87 2.19
CA PRO A 71 -4.13 -9.05 1.69
C PRO A 71 -4.55 -7.94 0.70
N TRP A 72 -5.83 -7.56 0.65
CA TRP A 72 -6.42 -6.82 -0.45
C TRP A 72 -5.83 -5.42 -0.65
N GLY A 73 -5.58 -4.66 0.42
CA GLY A 73 -5.01 -3.32 0.29
C GLY A 73 -3.65 -3.32 -0.43
N VAL A 74 -2.76 -4.24 -0.05
CA VAL A 74 -1.46 -4.40 -0.71
C VAL A 74 -1.61 -4.95 -2.12
N THR A 75 -2.56 -5.87 -2.35
CA THR A 75 -2.87 -6.39 -3.69
C THR A 75 -3.28 -5.27 -4.65
N ASP A 76 -4.13 -4.35 -4.21
CA ASP A 76 -4.56 -3.21 -5.02
C ASP A 76 -3.39 -2.28 -5.36
N LEU A 77 -2.51 -2.00 -4.41
CA LEU A 77 -1.31 -1.20 -4.63
C LEU A 77 -0.34 -1.88 -5.62
N LYS A 78 -0.18 -3.19 -5.52
CA LYS A 78 0.61 -3.98 -6.48
C LYS A 78 0.00 -3.94 -7.88
N ALA A 79 -1.33 -4.05 -7.99
CA ALA A 79 -2.03 -3.90 -9.26
C ALA A 79 -1.80 -2.51 -9.87
N ALA A 80 -1.80 -1.45 -9.05
CA ALA A 80 -1.48 -0.09 -9.49
C ALA A 80 -0.05 0.03 -10.05
N VAL A 81 0.95 -0.59 -9.40
CA VAL A 81 2.33 -0.61 -9.92
C VAL A 81 2.41 -1.32 -11.27
N ARG A 82 1.73 -2.47 -11.42
CA ARG A 82 1.66 -3.19 -12.70
C ARG A 82 0.98 -2.37 -13.79
N TYR A 83 -0.11 -1.66 -13.44
CA TYR A 83 -0.79 -0.75 -14.35
C TYR A 83 0.14 0.37 -14.84
N LEU A 84 0.90 1.00 -13.95
CA LEU A 84 1.86 2.04 -14.30
C LEU A 84 2.92 1.51 -15.29
N ARG A 85 3.43 0.31 -15.06
CA ARG A 85 4.43 -0.33 -15.92
C ARG A 85 3.87 -0.74 -17.28
N CYS A 86 2.66 -1.26 -17.30
CA CYS A 86 1.99 -1.60 -18.56
C CYS A 86 1.75 -0.37 -19.45
N ASN A 87 1.51 0.78 -18.84
CA ASN A 87 1.22 2.04 -19.52
C ASN A 87 2.42 3.01 -19.51
N ASP A 88 3.64 2.50 -19.49
CA ASP A 88 4.86 3.31 -19.39
C ASP A 88 4.98 4.40 -20.45
N SER A 89 4.56 4.12 -21.68
CA SER A 89 4.59 5.08 -22.78
C SER A 89 3.58 6.23 -22.65
N LEU A 90 2.52 6.04 -21.88
CA LEU A 90 1.43 7.00 -21.70
C LEU A 90 1.58 7.86 -20.44
N ILE A 91 2.21 7.32 -19.41
CA ILE A 91 2.31 7.95 -18.10
C ILE A 91 3.74 8.46 -17.89
N PRO A 92 3.94 9.72 -17.49
CA PRO A 92 5.27 10.23 -17.19
C PRO A 92 5.92 9.53 -15.99
N GLY A 93 7.23 9.62 -15.89
CA GLY A 93 8.02 9.07 -14.79
C GLY A 93 8.74 7.77 -15.15
N ASN A 94 9.77 7.46 -14.39
CA ASN A 94 10.53 6.22 -14.51
C ASN A 94 9.86 5.11 -13.66
N LYS A 95 9.19 4.16 -14.31
CA LYS A 95 8.49 3.05 -13.66
C LYS A 95 9.43 1.99 -13.06
N ASN A 96 10.74 2.16 -13.24
CA ASN A 96 11.78 1.42 -12.51
C ASN A 96 12.28 2.19 -11.28
N ARG A 97 11.64 3.32 -10.93
CA ARG A 97 11.93 4.14 -9.74
C ARG A 97 10.63 4.53 -9.05
N ILE A 98 9.97 3.55 -8.46
CA ILE A 98 8.71 3.71 -7.73
C ILE A 98 8.99 3.60 -6.23
N PHE A 99 8.50 4.57 -5.48
CA PHE A 99 8.62 4.63 -4.02
C PHE A 99 7.25 4.74 -3.40
N THR A 100 6.97 3.94 -2.37
CA THR A 100 5.79 4.12 -1.53
C THR A 100 6.18 4.79 -0.23
N PHE A 101 5.24 5.47 0.40
CA PHE A 101 5.44 6.05 1.72
C PHE A 101 4.12 6.11 2.48
N GLY A 102 4.20 6.03 3.80
CA GLY A 102 3.03 6.05 4.64
C GLY A 102 3.32 6.24 6.11
N HIS A 103 2.24 6.33 6.89
CA HIS A 103 2.27 6.43 8.34
C HIS A 103 1.28 5.42 8.94
N SER A 104 1.63 4.78 10.07
CA SER A 104 0.77 3.82 10.79
C SER A 104 0.36 2.64 9.89
N GLY A 105 -0.93 2.41 9.67
CA GLY A 105 -1.42 1.35 8.76
C GLY A 105 -0.94 1.51 7.32
N GLY A 106 -0.79 2.75 6.83
CA GLY A 106 -0.22 3.04 5.51
C GLY A 106 1.26 2.71 5.41
N ASP A 107 1.96 2.86 6.52
CA ASP A 107 3.34 2.49 6.68
C ASP A 107 3.54 0.96 6.61
N ALA A 108 2.75 0.21 7.36
CA ALA A 108 2.78 -1.25 7.29
C ALA A 108 2.53 -1.77 5.87
N GLN A 109 1.59 -1.17 5.13
CA GLN A 109 1.34 -1.51 3.73
C GLN A 109 2.48 -1.09 2.81
N SER A 110 3.09 0.09 3.03
CA SER A 110 4.29 0.51 2.29
C SER A 110 5.47 -0.43 2.53
N ALA A 111 5.70 -0.84 3.77
CA ALA A 111 6.74 -1.82 4.12
C ALA A 111 6.49 -3.17 3.42
N LEU A 112 5.24 -3.64 3.39
CA LEU A 112 4.87 -4.85 2.67
C LEU A 112 5.08 -4.71 1.16
N MET A 113 4.79 -3.56 0.56
CA MET A 113 5.11 -3.31 -0.85
C MET A 113 6.60 -3.47 -1.14
N GLY A 114 7.45 -2.92 -0.28
CA GLY A 114 8.91 -3.05 -0.41
C GLY A 114 9.42 -4.47 -0.19
N ALA A 115 8.86 -5.18 0.80
CA ALA A 115 9.36 -6.50 1.20
C ALA A 115 8.84 -7.65 0.32
N THR A 116 7.74 -7.46 -0.41
CA THR A 116 7.04 -8.55 -1.12
C THR A 116 6.94 -8.34 -2.63
N GLY A 117 7.88 -7.60 -3.22
CA GLY A 117 7.91 -7.43 -4.68
C GLY A 117 7.95 -8.77 -5.39
N ASP A 118 7.07 -8.93 -6.38
CA ASP A 118 6.93 -10.13 -7.22
C ASP A 118 6.67 -11.43 -6.46
N SER A 119 6.18 -11.35 -5.22
CA SER A 119 5.89 -12.52 -4.42
C SER A 119 4.75 -13.35 -5.05
N GLU A 120 5.01 -14.64 -5.27
CA GLU A 120 4.05 -15.61 -5.81
C GLU A 120 2.78 -15.71 -4.94
N ARG A 121 2.88 -15.40 -3.65
CA ARG A 121 1.73 -15.43 -2.73
C ARG A 121 0.64 -14.42 -3.10
N TYR A 122 0.96 -13.34 -3.81
CA TYR A 122 -0.02 -12.36 -4.28
C TYR A 122 -0.61 -12.68 -5.65
N MET A 123 -0.01 -13.61 -6.42
CA MET A 123 -0.46 -13.91 -7.78
C MET A 123 -1.93 -14.36 -7.87
N PRO A 124 -2.44 -15.25 -7.00
CA PRO A 124 -3.86 -15.63 -7.03
C PRO A 124 -4.80 -14.43 -6.81
N TYR A 125 -4.44 -13.54 -5.87
CA TYR A 125 -5.23 -12.34 -5.56
C TYR A 125 -5.19 -11.32 -6.70
N LEU A 126 -4.01 -11.07 -7.27
CA LEU A 126 -3.86 -10.20 -8.44
C LEU A 126 -4.67 -10.71 -9.63
N SER A 127 -4.62 -12.01 -9.88
CA SER A 127 -5.40 -12.64 -10.95
C SER A 127 -6.91 -12.52 -10.72
N SER A 128 -7.38 -12.73 -9.49
CA SER A 128 -8.81 -12.68 -9.16
C SER A 128 -9.44 -11.30 -9.34
N ILE A 129 -8.66 -10.22 -9.19
CA ILE A 129 -9.13 -8.85 -9.45
C ILE A 129 -8.88 -8.38 -10.88
N GLY A 130 -8.40 -9.24 -11.78
CA GLY A 130 -8.11 -8.87 -13.16
C GLY A 130 -6.90 -7.92 -13.31
N ALA A 131 -5.96 -7.95 -12.37
CA ALA A 131 -4.74 -7.15 -12.48
C ALA A 131 -3.93 -7.53 -13.72
N LEU A 132 -3.24 -6.56 -14.29
CA LEU A 132 -2.38 -6.79 -15.45
C LEU A 132 -1.18 -7.67 -15.06
N MET A 133 -1.13 -8.88 -15.60
CA MET A 133 -0.07 -9.85 -15.31
C MET A 133 1.08 -9.77 -16.30
N LYS A 134 0.80 -9.34 -17.54
CA LYS A 134 1.75 -9.24 -18.65
C LYS A 134 1.54 -7.94 -19.41
N ASP A 135 2.57 -7.45 -20.04
CA ASP A 135 2.49 -6.34 -21.00
C ASP A 135 1.92 -6.80 -22.35
N SER A 136 1.81 -5.87 -23.32
CA SER A 136 1.31 -6.13 -24.67
C SER A 136 2.17 -7.08 -25.48
N GLN A 137 3.41 -7.35 -25.04
CA GLN A 137 4.33 -8.30 -25.67
C GLN A 137 4.34 -9.67 -24.97
N GLY A 138 3.51 -9.86 -23.96
CA GLY A 138 3.43 -11.08 -23.18
C GLY A 138 4.50 -11.22 -22.09
N LYS A 139 5.33 -10.20 -21.86
CA LYS A 139 6.34 -10.19 -20.80
C LYS A 139 5.67 -10.01 -19.44
N PRO A 140 6.03 -10.79 -18.41
CA PRO A 140 5.51 -10.61 -17.06
C PRO A 140 5.77 -9.20 -16.52
N LEU A 141 4.73 -8.60 -15.92
CA LEU A 141 4.84 -7.33 -15.24
C LEU A 141 5.24 -7.55 -13.78
N SER A 142 6.24 -6.81 -13.34
CA SER A 142 6.68 -6.80 -11.94
C SER A 142 5.85 -5.83 -11.12
N ASP A 143 5.64 -6.10 -9.84
CA ASP A 143 5.12 -5.15 -8.84
C ASP A 143 6.16 -4.76 -7.79
N ALA A 144 7.41 -5.16 -7.95
CA ALA A 144 8.51 -4.74 -7.09
C ALA A 144 8.71 -3.22 -7.17
N ILE A 145 9.00 -2.59 -6.05
CA ILE A 145 9.27 -1.15 -5.95
C ILE A 145 10.71 -0.92 -5.49
N ASP A 146 11.23 0.29 -5.70
CA ASP A 146 12.62 0.62 -5.36
C ASP A 146 12.81 0.99 -3.90
N GLY A 147 11.77 1.40 -3.22
CA GLY A 147 11.86 1.71 -1.81
C GLY A 147 10.54 2.05 -1.16
N ALA A 148 10.51 1.88 0.15
CA ALA A 148 9.40 2.26 1.01
C ALA A 148 9.94 3.17 2.11
N MET A 149 9.30 4.33 2.30
CA MET A 149 9.60 5.23 3.40
C MET A 149 8.49 5.10 4.45
N CYS A 150 8.90 4.58 5.61
CA CYS A 150 7.97 4.09 6.61
C CYS A 150 8.09 4.84 7.93
N TRP A 151 6.99 5.43 8.41
CA TRP A 151 6.88 6.09 9.71
C TRP A 151 6.01 5.28 10.65
N CYS A 152 6.58 4.76 11.74
CA CYS A 152 5.98 3.87 12.74
C CYS A 152 5.41 2.56 12.16
N PRO A 153 6.23 1.73 11.49
CA PRO A 153 5.77 0.49 10.89
C PRO A 153 5.40 -0.56 11.91
N ILE A 154 4.28 -1.22 11.67
CA ILE A 154 3.97 -2.48 12.34
C ILE A 154 4.62 -3.59 11.51
N THR A 155 5.74 -4.09 11.96
CA THR A 155 6.59 -5.00 11.17
C THR A 155 6.24 -6.48 11.32
N ASN A 156 5.55 -6.85 12.39
CA ASN A 156 5.10 -8.23 12.63
C ASN A 156 3.57 -8.29 12.74
N LEU A 157 2.89 -8.26 11.60
CA LEU A 157 1.43 -8.25 11.54
C LEU A 157 0.80 -9.53 12.10
N THR A 158 1.51 -10.66 12.05
CA THR A 158 1.01 -11.95 12.54
C THR A 158 0.87 -11.98 14.05
N GLN A 159 1.73 -11.27 14.77
CA GLN A 159 1.80 -11.32 16.23
C GLN A 159 1.62 -9.95 16.88
N ALA A 160 1.37 -8.91 16.10
CA ALA A 160 1.25 -7.54 16.62
C ALA A 160 0.17 -7.43 17.70
N ASP A 161 -1.00 -8.00 17.47
CA ASP A 161 -2.11 -7.98 18.43
C ASP A 161 -1.73 -8.65 19.75
N LEU A 162 -1.05 -9.78 19.70
CA LEU A 162 -0.58 -10.49 20.90
C LEU A 162 0.44 -9.66 21.68
N SER A 163 1.36 -9.00 20.98
CA SER A 163 2.38 -8.17 21.61
C SER A 163 1.77 -6.95 22.29
N TYR A 164 0.83 -6.29 21.63
CA TYR A 164 0.12 -5.15 22.22
C TYR A 164 -0.78 -5.55 23.37
N GLU A 165 -1.51 -6.65 23.26
CA GLU A 165 -2.36 -7.16 24.33
C GLU A 165 -1.52 -7.54 25.55
N TRP A 166 -0.38 -8.18 25.36
CA TRP A 166 0.55 -8.50 26.44
C TRP A 166 1.06 -7.23 27.14
N MET A 167 1.51 -6.25 26.40
CA MET A 167 2.04 -4.99 26.92
C MET A 167 0.96 -4.21 27.68
N MET A 168 -0.22 -4.04 27.11
CA MET A 168 -1.29 -3.27 27.71
C MET A 168 -1.94 -3.98 28.88
N GLY A 169 -2.04 -5.30 28.84
CA GLY A 169 -2.57 -6.11 29.91
C GLY A 169 -1.74 -6.07 31.20
N GLN A 170 -0.49 -5.66 31.13
CA GLN A 170 0.35 -5.46 32.32
C GLN A 170 0.03 -4.14 33.05
N PHE A 171 -0.50 -3.15 32.35
CA PHE A 171 -0.68 -1.79 32.87
C PHE A 171 -2.13 -1.37 33.03
N SER A 172 -3.08 -2.16 32.54
CA SER A 172 -4.49 -1.81 32.61
C SER A 172 -5.38 -3.04 32.82
N SER A 173 -6.21 -3.00 33.87
CA SER A 173 -7.31 -3.96 34.06
C SER A 173 -8.47 -3.71 33.10
N GLU A 174 -8.47 -2.57 32.40
CA GLU A 174 -9.52 -2.09 31.49
C GLU A 174 -9.06 -2.05 30.04
N GLY A 175 -8.06 -2.83 29.68
CA GLY A 175 -7.61 -2.97 28.30
C GLY A 175 -8.74 -3.42 27.35
N THR A 176 -8.49 -3.42 26.08
CA THR A 176 -9.45 -3.81 25.03
C THR A 176 -9.97 -5.25 25.17
N ARG A 177 -9.34 -6.03 26.05
CA ARG A 177 -9.77 -7.39 26.45
C ARG A 177 -9.72 -7.55 27.96
N ALA A 178 -10.57 -8.43 28.50
CA ALA A 178 -10.58 -8.72 29.92
C ALA A 178 -9.17 -9.17 30.38
N TYR A 179 -8.66 -8.50 31.42
CA TYR A 179 -7.38 -8.82 32.03
C TYR A 179 -7.22 -10.33 32.27
N GLY A 180 -6.18 -10.90 31.75
CA GLY A 180 -5.79 -12.28 32.03
C GLY A 180 -6.27 -13.34 31.05
N THR A 181 -6.97 -12.98 29.96
CA THR A 181 -7.39 -13.99 28.98
C THR A 181 -6.27 -14.36 28.01
N TRP A 182 -5.55 -13.40 27.46
CA TRP A 182 -4.44 -13.66 26.53
C TRP A 182 -3.06 -13.52 27.16
N THR A 183 -2.88 -12.52 28.02
CA THR A 183 -1.60 -12.27 28.70
C THR A 183 -1.14 -13.41 29.57
N ARG A 184 -2.06 -14.16 30.20
CA ARG A 184 -1.71 -15.34 31.01
C ARG A 184 -1.23 -16.54 30.18
N SER A 185 -1.65 -16.65 28.92
CA SER A 185 -1.21 -17.74 28.05
C SER A 185 0.18 -17.47 27.43
N LEU A 186 0.57 -16.21 27.34
CA LEU A 186 1.89 -15.80 26.82
C LEU A 186 2.98 -15.77 27.89
N SER A 187 2.62 -15.69 29.17
CA SER A 187 3.55 -15.69 30.30
C SER A 187 3.88 -17.10 30.82
N ARG A 188 3.43 -18.14 30.17
CA ARG A 188 3.75 -19.54 30.42
C ARG A 188 4.57 -20.13 29.26
#